data_d9c725548d2148923c3512d95b1441da
#
_entry.id   d9c725548d2148923c3512d95b1441da
#
_cell.length_a   1.000
_cell.length_b   1.000
_cell.length_c   1.000
_cell.angle_alpha   90.00
_cell.angle_beta   90.00
_cell.angle_gamma   90.00
#
_symmetry.space_group_name_H-M   'P 1'
#
loop_
_entity.id
_entity.type
_entity.pdbx_description
1 polymer ?
#
loop_
_entity_poly.entity_id
_entity_poly.type
_entity_poly.pdbx_seq_one_letter_code
_entity_poly.pdbx_strand_id
1 'polypeptide(L)'
;CSSDLLRIRRDLLAHKGAKLLIQTLPPYAKGEICPQPQDHKKATYAPRIAKKDAQIDWNRTAPEIHNWIRALNPWPTAAAHFQGVKVKIWRSRRVEESVGDSRPSGRPGAILAFGQDEIIVECGQTTLLSLRELQLPNRARVSARDFVNGVKPRVGDLFT
;
A
#
# COMPACT_ATOMS: atom_id res chain seq x y z
N CYS A 1 10.72 -2.79 -8.32
CA CYS A 1 10.28 -3.46 -7.10
C CYS A 1 10.15 -2.49 -5.95
N SER A 2 8.92 -2.04 -5.67
CA SER A 2 8.66 -0.98 -4.68
C SER A 2 8.13 -1.49 -3.34
N SER A 3 8.25 -2.78 -3.07
CA SER A 3 7.66 -3.41 -1.88
C SER A 3 8.42 -3.20 -0.57
N ASP A 4 9.55 -2.49 -0.62
CA ASP A 4 10.45 -2.36 0.53
C ASP A 4 10.67 -0.91 1.01
N LEU A 5 9.83 0.03 0.59
CA LEU A 5 10.08 1.45 0.91
C LEU A 5 10.17 1.73 2.40
N LEU A 6 9.34 1.10 3.24
CA LEU A 6 9.40 1.28 4.69
C LEU A 6 10.68 0.65 5.27
N ARG A 7 11.07 -0.54 4.79
CA ARG A 7 12.30 -1.21 5.22
C ARG A 7 13.52 -0.42 4.77
N ILE A 8 13.56 -0.02 3.50
CA ILE A 8 14.65 0.79 2.93
C ILE A 8 14.78 2.12 3.68
N ARG A 9 13.67 2.82 3.96
CA ARG A 9 13.69 4.06 4.74
C ARG A 9 14.19 3.83 6.15
N ARG A 10 13.71 2.80 6.83
CA ARG A 10 14.16 2.45 8.19
C ARG A 10 15.66 2.16 8.22
N ASP A 11 16.15 1.33 7.30
CA ASP A 11 17.56 0.94 7.24
C ASP A 11 18.45 2.13 6.87
N LEU A 12 18.01 2.99 5.94
CA LEU A 12 18.71 4.22 5.60
C LEU A 12 18.77 5.21 6.78
N LEU A 13 17.65 5.37 7.50
CA LEU A 13 17.60 6.24 8.69
C LEU A 13 18.46 5.70 9.83
N ALA A 14 18.48 4.38 10.04
CA ALA A 14 19.34 3.75 11.03
C ALA A 14 20.82 4.00 10.74
N HIS A 15 21.24 3.81 9.49
CA HIS A 15 22.64 4.09 9.08
C HIS A 15 23.02 5.57 9.23
N LYS A 16 22.16 6.47 8.74
CA LYS A 16 22.39 7.92 8.88
C LYS A 16 22.38 8.36 10.33
N GLY A 17 21.47 7.83 11.15
CA GLY A 17 21.36 8.13 12.56
C GLY A 17 22.59 7.66 13.34
N ALA A 18 23.07 6.45 13.09
CA ALA A 18 24.29 5.94 13.71
C ALA A 18 25.53 6.80 13.36
N LYS A 19 25.69 7.16 12.08
CA LYS A 19 26.78 8.03 11.65
C LYS A 19 26.70 9.40 12.31
N LEU A 20 25.53 10.01 12.33
CA LEU A 20 25.29 11.31 12.95
C LEU A 20 25.57 11.25 14.46
N LEU A 21 25.14 10.19 15.14
CA LEU A 21 25.36 10.00 16.56
C LEU A 21 26.86 9.99 16.90
N ILE A 22 27.65 9.19 16.17
CA ILE A 22 29.11 9.11 16.36
C ILE A 22 29.79 10.48 16.15
N GLN A 23 29.30 11.24 15.16
CA GLN A 23 29.84 12.58 14.89
C GLN A 23 29.42 13.62 15.93
N THR A 24 28.26 13.49 16.53
CA THR A 24 27.67 14.50 17.42
C THR A 24 28.05 14.28 18.89
N LEU A 25 28.21 13.02 19.33
CA LEU A 25 28.49 12.72 20.74
C LEU A 25 29.79 13.35 21.27
N PRO A 26 30.94 13.28 20.58
CA PRO A 26 32.18 13.86 21.10
C PRO A 26 32.10 15.37 21.31
N PRO A 27 31.64 16.18 20.32
CA PRO A 27 31.54 17.64 20.54
C PRO A 27 30.40 18.00 21.52
N TYR A 28 29.34 17.21 21.60
CA TYR A 28 28.32 17.41 22.62
C TYR A 28 28.87 17.19 24.04
N ALA A 29 29.63 16.12 24.26
CA ALA A 29 30.26 15.84 25.55
C ALA A 29 31.28 16.91 25.99
N LYS A 30 31.90 17.60 25.03
CA LYS A 30 32.79 18.73 25.28
C LYS A 30 32.09 20.07 25.50
N GLY A 31 30.74 20.11 25.37
CA GLY A 31 29.95 21.33 25.47
C GLY A 31 30.05 22.27 24.25
N GLU A 32 30.59 21.77 23.11
CA GLU A 32 30.73 22.52 21.87
C GLU A 32 29.42 22.65 21.11
N ILE A 33 28.44 21.76 21.41
CA ILE A 33 27.10 21.76 20.80
C ILE A 33 26.04 22.04 21.85
N CYS A 34 25.23 23.07 21.60
CA CYS A 34 24.09 23.43 22.44
C CYS A 34 22.81 22.83 21.84
N PRO A 35 22.04 22.01 22.58
CA PRO A 35 20.74 21.51 22.11
C PRO A 35 19.76 22.67 21.87
N GLN A 36 19.06 22.63 20.75
CA GLN A 36 17.99 23.59 20.46
C GLN A 36 16.63 22.96 20.78
N PRO A 37 15.75 23.62 21.54
CA PRO A 37 14.39 23.16 21.77
C PRO A 37 13.63 23.03 20.44
N GLN A 38 12.89 21.93 20.29
CA GLN A 38 12.01 21.77 19.13
C GLN A 38 10.77 22.64 19.26
N ASP A 39 10.28 23.18 18.13
CA ASP A 39 9.03 23.90 18.09
C ASP A 39 7.85 22.92 18.15
N HIS A 40 7.24 22.79 19.32
CA HIS A 40 6.10 21.90 19.56
C HIS A 40 4.88 22.24 18.70
N LYS A 41 4.74 23.48 18.21
CA LYS A 41 3.62 23.87 17.33
C LYS A 41 3.74 23.27 15.93
N LYS A 42 4.95 22.85 15.54
CA LYS A 42 5.22 22.17 14.26
C LYS A 42 5.19 20.64 14.38
N ALA A 43 4.97 20.11 15.56
CA ALA A 43 4.93 18.68 15.78
C ALA A 43 3.71 18.06 15.08
N THR A 44 3.92 17.00 14.33
CA THR A 44 2.86 16.17 13.75
C THR A 44 2.87 14.80 14.41
N TYR A 45 1.69 14.31 14.77
CA TYR A 45 1.58 13.00 15.39
C TYR A 45 1.45 11.91 14.32
N ALA A 46 2.35 10.94 14.33
CA ALA A 46 2.30 9.76 13.47
C ALA A 46 1.94 8.54 14.35
N PRO A 47 0.66 8.12 14.39
CA PRO A 47 0.23 6.99 15.21
C PRO A 47 0.83 5.68 14.70
N ARG A 48 0.92 4.71 15.60
CA ARG A 48 1.39 3.37 15.25
C ARG A 48 0.38 2.70 14.30
N ILE A 49 0.88 2.16 13.19
CA ILE A 49 0.07 1.37 12.26
C ILE A 49 -0.44 0.11 12.98
N ALA A 50 -1.74 -0.14 12.87
CA ALA A 50 -2.42 -1.30 13.46
C ALA A 50 -2.95 -2.23 12.37
N LYS A 51 -3.29 -3.48 12.73
CA LYS A 51 -3.87 -4.44 11.78
C LYS A 51 -5.20 -3.98 11.15
N LYS A 52 -5.97 -3.16 11.87
CA LYS A 52 -7.23 -2.58 11.36
C LYS A 52 -7.00 -1.63 10.16
N ASP A 53 -5.82 -0.99 10.11
CA ASP A 53 -5.48 -0.05 9.05
C ASP A 53 -5.18 -0.77 7.72
N ALA A 54 -5.12 -2.10 7.74
CA ALA A 54 -4.92 -2.91 6.54
C ALA A 54 -6.12 -2.91 5.59
N GLN A 55 -7.33 -2.62 6.08
CA GLN A 55 -8.54 -2.62 5.26
C GLN A 55 -8.46 -1.51 4.21
N ILE A 56 -8.67 -1.89 2.94
CA ILE A 56 -8.74 -0.93 1.83
C ILE A 56 -10.11 -0.27 1.85
N ASP A 57 -10.11 1.06 1.76
CA ASP A 57 -11.29 1.87 1.48
C ASP A 57 -11.33 2.18 -0.02
N TRP A 58 -12.18 1.47 -0.75
CA TRP A 58 -12.31 1.60 -2.20
C TRP A 58 -12.90 2.95 -2.64
N ASN A 59 -13.50 3.72 -1.73
CA ASN A 59 -13.99 5.07 -2.05
C ASN A 59 -12.86 6.08 -2.24
N ARG A 60 -11.64 5.74 -1.85
CA ARG A 60 -10.45 6.54 -2.15
C ARG A 60 -10.04 6.39 -3.60
N THR A 61 -9.26 7.34 -4.09
CA THR A 61 -8.72 7.30 -5.45
C THR A 61 -7.68 6.19 -5.64
N ALA A 62 -7.51 5.70 -6.86
CA ALA A 62 -6.52 4.67 -7.18
C ALA A 62 -5.08 5.07 -6.80
N PRO A 63 -4.61 6.32 -6.97
CA PRO A 63 -3.30 6.74 -6.46
C PRO A 63 -3.16 6.61 -4.95
N GLU A 64 -4.19 6.97 -4.18
CA GLU A 64 -4.17 6.86 -2.71
C GLU A 64 -4.12 5.38 -2.29
N ILE A 65 -4.98 4.53 -2.87
CA ILE A 65 -5.00 3.09 -2.57
C ILE A 65 -3.68 2.43 -2.99
N HIS A 66 -3.13 2.78 -4.15
CA HIS A 66 -1.82 2.30 -4.57
C HIS A 66 -0.72 2.64 -3.56
N ASN A 67 -0.68 3.89 -3.10
CA ASN A 67 0.28 4.32 -2.09
C ASN A 67 0.05 3.60 -0.76
N TRP A 68 -1.22 3.36 -0.38
CA TRP A 68 -1.58 2.63 0.82
C TRP A 68 -1.09 1.17 0.78
N ILE A 69 -1.31 0.47 -0.34
CA ILE A 69 -0.80 -0.89 -0.56
C ILE A 69 0.72 -0.93 -0.41
N ARG A 70 1.43 0.02 -0.98
CA ARG A 70 2.90 0.12 -0.86
C ARG A 70 3.37 0.44 0.55
N ALA A 71 2.67 1.33 1.24
CA ALA A 71 3.03 1.77 2.59
C ALA A 71 2.85 0.64 3.62
N LEU A 72 1.84 -0.20 3.46
CA LEU A 72 1.54 -1.31 4.38
C LEU A 72 2.32 -2.59 4.08
N ASN A 73 3.14 -2.61 3.07
CA ASN A 73 3.94 -3.78 2.70
C ASN A 73 5.32 -3.73 3.41
N PRO A 74 5.79 -4.79 4.07
CA PRO A 74 5.20 -6.13 4.15
C PRO A 74 4.19 -6.33 5.30
N TRP A 75 4.06 -5.40 6.20
CA TRP A 75 3.17 -5.51 7.36
C TRP A 75 2.41 -4.19 7.60
N PRO A 76 1.12 -4.25 7.92
CA PRO A 76 0.22 -5.42 8.06
C PRO A 76 -0.25 -6.03 6.75
N THR A 77 0.11 -5.50 5.59
CA THR A 77 -0.32 -5.82 4.23
C THR A 77 -1.77 -5.37 4.00
N ALA A 78 -1.97 -4.53 3.00
CA ALA A 78 -3.30 -4.08 2.62
C ALA A 78 -4.20 -5.27 2.25
N ALA A 79 -5.47 -5.21 2.62
CA ALA A 79 -6.42 -6.29 2.43
C ALA A 79 -7.81 -5.76 2.11
N ALA A 80 -8.57 -6.57 1.40
CA ALA A 80 -9.98 -6.37 1.13
C ALA A 80 -10.73 -7.69 1.32
N HIS A 81 -12.06 -7.66 1.33
CA HIS A 81 -12.85 -8.89 1.30
C HIS A 81 -13.36 -9.14 -0.12
N PHE A 82 -13.26 -10.38 -0.54
CA PHE A 82 -13.83 -10.85 -1.80
C PHE A 82 -14.64 -12.11 -1.54
N GLN A 83 -15.93 -12.07 -1.87
CA GLN A 83 -16.89 -13.17 -1.58
C GLN A 83 -16.82 -13.61 -0.10
N GLY A 84 -16.72 -12.66 0.84
CA GLY A 84 -16.63 -12.93 2.28
C GLY A 84 -15.26 -13.41 2.78
N VAL A 85 -14.30 -13.64 1.89
CA VAL A 85 -12.94 -14.08 2.24
C VAL A 85 -11.97 -12.90 2.24
N LYS A 86 -11.15 -12.77 3.29
CA LYS A 86 -10.12 -11.73 3.36
C LYS A 86 -8.99 -12.03 2.39
N VAL A 87 -8.76 -11.15 1.42
CA VAL A 87 -7.70 -11.24 0.42
C VAL A 87 -6.66 -10.16 0.70
N LYS A 88 -5.40 -10.53 0.86
CA LYS A 88 -4.31 -9.56 0.94
C LYS A 88 -3.89 -9.14 -0.46
N ILE A 89 -3.60 -7.85 -0.62
CA ILE A 89 -3.16 -7.25 -1.88
C ILE A 89 -1.71 -6.81 -1.68
N TRP A 90 -0.81 -7.50 -2.37
CA TRP A 90 0.62 -7.30 -2.24
C TRP A 90 1.17 -6.31 -3.25
N ARG A 91 0.58 -6.28 -4.44
CA ARG A 91 1.07 -5.47 -5.54
C ARG A 91 -0.06 -4.90 -6.37
N SER A 92 0.07 -3.62 -6.70
CA SER A 92 -0.85 -2.93 -7.58
C SER A 92 -0.09 -2.00 -8.52
N ARG A 93 -0.76 -1.51 -9.55
CA ARG A 93 -0.26 -0.48 -10.47
C ARG A 93 -1.39 0.52 -10.73
N ARG A 94 -1.05 1.78 -10.84
CA ARG A 94 -2.01 2.79 -11.30
C ARG A 94 -2.28 2.58 -12.79
N VAL A 95 -3.51 2.75 -13.18
CA VAL A 95 -3.94 2.74 -14.56
C VAL A 95 -4.17 4.20 -14.94
N GLU A 96 -3.40 4.70 -15.88
CA GLU A 96 -3.42 6.13 -16.27
C GLU A 96 -4.40 6.39 -17.43
N GLU A 97 -4.79 5.36 -18.16
CA GLU A 97 -5.72 5.44 -19.29
C GLU A 97 -6.84 4.39 -19.14
N SER A 98 -7.96 4.63 -19.79
CA SER A 98 -9.04 3.66 -19.90
C SER A 98 -8.53 2.36 -20.53
N VAL A 99 -8.55 1.27 -19.80
CA VAL A 99 -8.15 -0.04 -20.33
C VAL A 99 -9.32 -0.59 -21.13
N GLY A 100 -9.29 -0.38 -22.44
CA GLY A 100 -10.31 -0.90 -23.36
C GLY A 100 -11.73 -0.38 -23.05
N ASP A 101 -12.74 -1.23 -23.22
CA ASP A 101 -14.15 -0.94 -22.93
C ASP A 101 -14.51 -0.89 -21.42
N SER A 102 -13.53 -0.77 -20.54
CA SER A 102 -13.74 -0.72 -19.09
C SER A 102 -14.37 0.60 -18.67
N ARG A 103 -15.69 0.71 -18.84
CA ARG A 103 -16.46 1.87 -18.38
C ARG A 103 -16.65 1.79 -16.87
N PRO A 104 -16.38 2.88 -16.14
CA PRO A 104 -16.67 2.95 -14.71
C PRO A 104 -18.13 2.59 -14.45
N SER A 105 -18.37 1.75 -13.47
CA SER A 105 -19.71 1.30 -13.09
C SER A 105 -20.35 2.21 -12.03
N GLY A 106 -19.57 3.14 -11.47
CA GLY A 106 -19.96 3.95 -10.32
C GLY A 106 -19.98 3.18 -9.00
N ARG A 107 -19.33 1.99 -8.96
CA ARG A 107 -19.30 1.11 -7.79
C ARG A 107 -17.84 0.85 -7.36
N PRO A 108 -17.27 1.66 -6.46
CA PRO A 108 -15.93 1.43 -5.94
C PRO A 108 -15.74 0.02 -5.39
N GLY A 109 -14.64 -0.64 -5.77
CA GLY A 109 -14.37 -2.04 -5.48
C GLY A 109 -14.82 -3.01 -6.59
N ALA A 110 -15.57 -2.56 -7.61
CA ALA A 110 -16.03 -3.43 -8.69
C ALA A 110 -14.88 -3.83 -9.62
N ILE A 111 -14.86 -5.11 -10.00
CA ILE A 111 -13.99 -5.63 -11.06
C ILE A 111 -14.57 -5.19 -12.40
N LEU A 112 -13.78 -4.44 -13.17
CA LEU A 112 -14.21 -3.97 -14.50
C LEU A 112 -13.66 -4.83 -15.63
N ALA A 113 -12.46 -5.36 -15.48
CA ALA A 113 -11.81 -6.16 -16.51
C ALA A 113 -10.72 -7.07 -15.95
N PHE A 114 -10.34 -8.05 -16.76
CA PHE A 114 -9.18 -8.91 -16.53
C PHE A 114 -8.19 -8.70 -17.67
N GLY A 115 -6.94 -8.40 -17.31
CA GLY A 115 -5.83 -8.37 -18.25
C GLY A 115 -5.03 -9.68 -18.22
N GLN A 116 -3.90 -9.71 -18.93
CA GLN A 116 -3.04 -10.90 -19.00
C GLN A 116 -2.52 -11.34 -17.60
N ASP A 117 -2.20 -10.40 -16.73
CA ASP A 117 -1.74 -10.64 -15.36
C ASP A 117 -2.18 -9.51 -14.44
N GLU A 118 -3.42 -9.08 -14.59
CA GLU A 118 -3.98 -8.00 -13.79
C GLU A 118 -5.51 -8.10 -13.67
N ILE A 119 -6.01 -7.57 -12.56
CA ILE A 119 -7.44 -7.37 -12.31
C ILE A 119 -7.65 -5.86 -12.20
N ILE A 120 -8.48 -5.31 -13.06
CA ILE A 120 -8.81 -3.88 -13.05
C ILE A 120 -10.00 -3.68 -12.14
N VAL A 121 -9.80 -2.85 -11.11
CA VAL A 121 -10.82 -2.53 -10.10
C VAL A 121 -11.09 -1.04 -10.11
N GLU A 122 -12.36 -0.69 -10.04
CA GLU A 122 -12.80 0.69 -9.90
C GLU A 122 -12.56 1.20 -8.48
N CYS A 123 -12.07 2.42 -8.37
CA CYS A 123 -11.83 3.14 -7.13
C CYS A 123 -12.65 4.42 -7.10
N GLY A 124 -12.58 5.15 -6.01
CA GLY A 124 -13.26 6.43 -5.88
C GLY A 124 -12.90 7.41 -7.00
N GLN A 125 -13.82 8.33 -7.29
CA GLN A 125 -13.71 9.31 -8.38
C GLN A 125 -13.48 8.66 -9.76
N THR A 126 -14.06 7.49 -9.99
CA THR A 126 -13.95 6.72 -11.25
C THR A 126 -12.50 6.40 -11.67
N THR A 127 -11.57 6.43 -10.72
CA THR A 127 -10.17 6.06 -10.97
C THR A 127 -9.99 4.54 -10.98
N LEU A 128 -8.97 4.04 -11.69
CA LEU A 128 -8.76 2.62 -11.92
C LEU A 128 -7.45 2.13 -11.28
N LEU A 129 -7.52 0.97 -10.63
CA LEU A 129 -6.38 0.30 -10.03
C LEU A 129 -6.22 -1.10 -10.60
N SER A 130 -5.01 -1.41 -11.06
CA SER A 130 -4.63 -2.76 -11.46
C SER A 130 -4.05 -3.52 -10.27
N LEU A 131 -4.67 -4.64 -9.88
CA LEU A 131 -4.15 -5.57 -8.89
C LEU A 131 -3.30 -6.63 -9.58
N ARG A 132 -2.09 -6.89 -9.05
CA ARG A 132 -1.07 -7.76 -9.68
C ARG A 132 -0.73 -8.99 -8.86
N GLU A 133 -0.62 -8.86 -7.55
CA GLU A 133 -0.29 -9.95 -6.66
C GLU A 133 -1.28 -9.96 -5.48
N LEU A 134 -1.90 -11.11 -5.26
CA LEU A 134 -2.90 -11.32 -4.21
C LEU A 134 -2.55 -12.55 -3.37
N GLN A 135 -3.17 -12.66 -2.21
CA GLN A 135 -3.00 -13.82 -1.34
C GLN A 135 -4.29 -14.13 -0.60
N LEU A 136 -4.77 -15.35 -0.76
CA LEU A 136 -5.85 -15.92 0.04
C LEU A 136 -5.32 -16.34 1.43
N PRO A 137 -6.20 -16.46 2.44
CA PRO A 137 -5.80 -16.95 3.76
C PRO A 137 -5.14 -18.34 3.65
N ASN A 138 -4.05 -18.51 4.40
CA ASN A 138 -3.28 -19.78 4.48
C ASN A 138 -2.76 -20.30 3.13
N ARG A 139 -2.63 -19.42 2.12
CA ARG A 139 -2.04 -19.78 0.82
C ARG A 139 -0.83 -18.92 0.50
N ALA A 140 -0.04 -19.35 -0.46
CA ALA A 140 1.06 -18.56 -1.01
C ALA A 140 0.53 -17.31 -1.74
N ARG A 141 1.39 -16.33 -1.95
CA ARG A 141 1.12 -15.21 -2.87
C ARG A 141 1.03 -15.75 -4.27
N VAL A 142 0.08 -15.25 -5.03
CA VAL A 142 -0.16 -15.64 -6.40
C VAL A 142 -0.28 -14.41 -7.31
N SER A 143 -0.03 -14.60 -8.58
CA SER A 143 -0.29 -13.59 -9.60
C SER A 143 -1.79 -13.31 -9.72
N ALA A 144 -2.16 -12.17 -10.31
CA ALA A 144 -3.55 -11.88 -10.62
C ALA A 144 -4.17 -12.96 -11.52
N ARG A 145 -3.39 -13.45 -12.48
CA ARG A 145 -3.80 -14.54 -13.38
C ARG A 145 -4.14 -15.83 -12.61
N ASP A 146 -3.25 -16.24 -11.70
CA ASP A 146 -3.48 -17.46 -10.92
C ASP A 146 -4.65 -17.31 -9.95
N PHE A 147 -4.83 -16.11 -9.38
CA PHE A 147 -6.00 -15.79 -8.57
C PHE A 147 -7.29 -15.93 -9.39
N VAL A 148 -7.32 -15.35 -10.60
CA VAL A 148 -8.49 -15.44 -11.50
C VAL A 148 -8.77 -16.90 -11.87
N ASN A 149 -7.76 -17.69 -12.19
CA ASN A 149 -7.92 -19.11 -12.53
C ASN A 149 -8.44 -19.94 -11.35
N GLY A 150 -7.99 -19.63 -10.13
CA GLY A 150 -8.38 -20.38 -8.93
C GLY A 150 -9.73 -19.98 -8.34
N VAL A 151 -10.06 -18.68 -8.35
CA VAL A 151 -11.27 -18.13 -7.71
C VAL A 151 -12.39 -17.92 -8.71
N LYS A 152 -12.07 -17.75 -10.00
CA LYS A 152 -13.00 -17.49 -11.11
C LYS A 152 -13.94 -16.30 -10.87
N PRO A 153 -13.39 -15.12 -10.49
CA PRO A 153 -14.20 -13.93 -10.33
C PRO A 153 -14.81 -13.51 -11.65
N ARG A 154 -15.89 -12.72 -11.58
CA ARG A 154 -16.60 -12.18 -12.76
C ARG A 154 -16.48 -10.67 -12.79
N VAL A 155 -16.59 -10.10 -13.98
CA VAL A 155 -16.78 -8.65 -14.14
C VAL A 155 -18.04 -8.24 -13.38
N GLY A 156 -17.96 -7.18 -12.58
CA GLY A 156 -19.03 -6.73 -11.70
C GLY A 156 -18.97 -7.28 -10.27
N ASP A 157 -18.17 -8.33 -9.99
CA ASP A 157 -17.91 -8.76 -8.60
C ASP A 157 -17.20 -7.65 -7.82
N LEU A 158 -17.42 -7.63 -6.49
CA LEU A 158 -16.94 -6.57 -5.62
C LEU A 158 -15.86 -7.04 -4.65
N PHE A 159 -14.81 -6.26 -4.57
CA PHE A 159 -13.96 -6.19 -3.38
C PHE A 159 -14.57 -5.19 -2.39
N THR A 160 -14.70 -5.59 -1.13
CA THR A 160 -15.23 -4.76 -0.04
C THR A 160 -14.23 -4.60 1.11
#